data_a6929476d55d7603c1c90a675ec43dd5
#
_entry.id   a6929476d55d7603c1c90a675ec43dd5
#
_cell.length_a   1.000
_cell.length_b   1.000
_cell.length_c   1.000
_cell.angle_alpha   90.00
_cell.angle_beta   90.00
_cell.angle_gamma   90.00
#
_symmetry.space_group_name_H-M   'P 1'
#
loop_
_entity.id
_entity.type
_entity.pdbx_description
1 polymer ?
#
loop_
_entity_poly.entity_id
_entity_poly.type
_entity_poly.pdbx_seq_one_letter_code
_entity_poly.pdbx_strand_id
1 'polypeptide(L)'
;MPYRRLGRSGVKVSALSFGSWVTYGNQLGESSARECMAAAYDAGVNFFDNAEVYAKGASESIMGEVLARSGWRRSSYLVSTKFYWGLHDGVNEKNTLNRKYLMQAIDASLARLKLDYVDLVFCHRPDPDTPIEETVHAMHDMIASGKAVYWGTSEWSAEEIAQAWHVAERHHLHKPVMEQPQYNLFHRDRMEREYARVFRDLGIGTTTWSPLASGLLTGKYNDGIPPDSRGTVKGYEWLAERLTDARRLDVVRHLAPIARELDCSLAQLAIAWCLRNPNVSTVITGASRVAQVLENLKALDVVGRLDAAILARIDAVTAPAAAR
;
A
#
# COMPACT_ATOMS: atom_id res chain seq x y z
N MET A 1 -5.80 -13.69 12.20
CA MET A 1 -5.87 -12.50 11.32
C MET A 1 -7.19 -11.79 11.50
N PRO A 2 -7.22 -10.54 11.99
CA PRO A 2 -8.43 -9.71 11.99
C PRO A 2 -8.75 -9.19 10.57
N TYR A 3 -10.05 -8.99 10.28
CA TYR A 3 -10.53 -8.41 9.03
C TYR A 3 -11.28 -7.11 9.31
N ARG A 4 -11.04 -6.08 8.49
CA ARG A 4 -11.63 -4.75 8.61
C ARG A 4 -12.39 -4.39 7.34
N ARG A 5 -13.44 -3.59 7.46
CA ARG A 5 -14.11 -3.04 6.27
C ARG A 5 -13.20 -2.04 5.56
N LEU A 6 -13.23 -2.06 4.24
CA LEU A 6 -12.58 -1.03 3.43
C LEU A 6 -13.51 0.18 3.34
N GLY A 7 -13.38 1.08 4.32
CA GLY A 7 -14.29 2.20 4.50
C GLY A 7 -15.75 1.76 4.70
N ARG A 8 -16.66 2.45 4.02
CA ARG A 8 -18.10 2.11 4.02
C ARG A 8 -18.48 1.01 3.02
N SER A 9 -17.52 0.50 2.25
CA SER A 9 -17.80 -0.61 1.33
C SER A 9 -18.12 -1.91 2.08
N GLY A 10 -18.77 -2.86 1.38
CA GLY A 10 -19.09 -4.17 1.95
C GLY A 10 -17.88 -5.09 2.07
N VAL A 11 -16.78 -4.80 1.35
CA VAL A 11 -15.63 -5.69 1.31
C VAL A 11 -14.80 -5.61 2.59
N LYS A 12 -14.28 -6.78 3.01
CA LYS A 12 -13.39 -6.91 4.16
C LYS A 12 -11.99 -7.29 3.69
N VAL A 13 -11.00 -6.54 4.15
CA VAL A 13 -9.57 -6.80 3.95
C VAL A 13 -8.94 -7.28 5.26
N SER A 14 -7.95 -8.15 5.16
CA SER A 14 -7.11 -8.52 6.31
C SER A 14 -6.38 -7.27 6.85
N ALA A 15 -6.22 -7.17 8.15
CA ALA A 15 -5.57 -6.01 8.79
C ALA A 15 -4.13 -5.79 8.29
N LEU A 16 -3.46 -6.87 7.89
CA LEU A 16 -2.20 -6.84 7.15
C LEU A 16 -2.43 -7.41 5.76
N SER A 17 -1.84 -6.78 4.76
CA SER A 17 -1.85 -7.21 3.36
C SER A 17 -0.43 -7.37 2.84
N PHE A 18 -0.28 -8.01 1.68
CA PHE A 18 1.02 -8.33 1.11
C PHE A 18 1.22 -7.63 -0.23
N GLY A 19 2.24 -6.77 -0.30
CA GLY A 19 2.57 -5.98 -1.48
C GLY A 19 3.81 -6.47 -2.21
N SER A 20 3.84 -6.28 -3.51
CA SER A 20 4.90 -6.71 -4.41
C SER A 20 5.95 -5.63 -4.74
N TRP A 21 5.72 -4.37 -4.33
CA TRP A 21 6.61 -3.24 -4.68
C TRP A 21 8.06 -3.45 -4.23
N VAL A 22 9.01 -3.20 -5.14
CA VAL A 22 10.47 -3.38 -5.00
C VAL A 22 10.89 -4.85 -4.76
N THR A 23 9.94 -5.75 -4.52
CA THR A 23 10.24 -7.13 -4.18
C THR A 23 10.21 -8.02 -5.41
N TYR A 24 9.09 -8.05 -6.15
CA TYR A 24 8.91 -8.92 -7.30
C TYR A 24 9.60 -8.35 -8.55
N GLY A 25 10.35 -9.20 -9.26
CA GLY A 25 11.08 -8.82 -10.46
C GLY A 25 12.38 -8.04 -10.24
N ASN A 26 12.60 -7.51 -9.00
CA ASN A 26 13.84 -6.83 -8.63
C ASN A 26 14.68 -7.64 -7.63
N GLN A 27 14.06 -8.21 -6.60
CA GLN A 27 14.73 -8.96 -5.54
C GLN A 27 14.37 -10.45 -5.54
N LEU A 28 13.15 -10.79 -6.00
CA LEU A 28 12.63 -12.15 -5.99
C LEU A 28 12.22 -12.63 -7.38
N GLY A 29 12.58 -13.88 -7.68
CA GLY A 29 11.98 -14.66 -8.76
C GLY A 29 10.64 -15.28 -8.31
N GLU A 30 10.00 -16.02 -9.25
CA GLU A 30 8.67 -16.62 -9.05
C GLU A 30 8.59 -17.59 -7.85
N SER A 31 9.62 -18.42 -7.61
CA SER A 31 9.61 -19.40 -6.51
C SER A 31 9.50 -18.73 -5.15
N SER A 32 10.37 -17.76 -4.88
CA SER A 32 10.37 -17.05 -3.59
C SER A 32 9.13 -16.16 -3.41
N ALA A 33 8.62 -15.60 -4.51
CA ALA A 33 7.34 -14.87 -4.49
C ALA A 33 6.19 -15.79 -4.10
N ARG A 34 6.13 -17.01 -4.66
CA ARG A 34 5.13 -18.03 -4.34
C ARG A 34 5.19 -18.43 -2.87
N GLU A 35 6.38 -18.69 -2.35
CA GLU A 35 6.55 -19.08 -0.94
C GLU A 35 6.08 -17.96 0.01
N CYS A 36 6.44 -16.71 -0.27
CA CYS A 36 6.01 -15.57 0.54
C CYS A 36 4.50 -15.34 0.45
N MET A 37 3.90 -15.41 -0.75
CA MET A 37 2.46 -15.27 -0.92
C MET A 37 1.69 -16.41 -0.23
N ALA A 38 2.17 -17.65 -0.35
CA ALA A 38 1.57 -18.81 0.31
C ALA A 38 1.60 -18.65 1.83
N ALA A 39 2.75 -18.30 2.40
CA ALA A 39 2.87 -18.06 3.84
C ALA A 39 1.94 -16.93 4.33
N ALA A 40 1.78 -15.86 3.54
CA ALA A 40 0.85 -14.78 3.85
C ALA A 40 -0.61 -15.26 3.79
N TYR A 41 -0.99 -15.96 2.73
CA TYR A 41 -2.34 -16.50 2.55
C TYR A 41 -2.72 -17.50 3.65
N ASP A 42 -1.84 -18.45 3.97
CA ASP A 42 -2.05 -19.45 5.02
C ASP A 42 -2.21 -18.82 6.40
N ALA A 43 -1.57 -17.67 6.62
CA ALA A 43 -1.74 -16.86 7.84
C ALA A 43 -3.02 -15.98 7.83
N GLY A 44 -3.84 -16.06 6.77
CA GLY A 44 -5.11 -15.36 6.64
C GLY A 44 -5.03 -13.99 5.97
N VAL A 45 -3.91 -13.64 5.31
CA VAL A 45 -3.86 -12.46 4.43
C VAL A 45 -4.74 -12.74 3.22
N ASN A 46 -5.70 -11.84 2.97
CA ASN A 46 -6.60 -11.95 1.83
C ASN A 46 -6.44 -10.85 0.78
N PHE A 47 -5.50 -9.91 0.96
CA PHE A 47 -5.28 -8.84 0.00
C PHE A 47 -3.82 -8.79 -0.48
N PHE A 48 -3.64 -8.87 -1.80
CA PHE A 48 -2.36 -8.82 -2.51
C PHE A 48 -2.31 -7.58 -3.40
N ASP A 49 -1.37 -6.68 -3.10
CA ASP A 49 -1.25 -5.38 -3.75
C ASP A 49 -0.16 -5.36 -4.83
N ASN A 50 -0.52 -4.83 -6.00
CA ASN A 50 0.37 -4.67 -7.15
C ASN A 50 0.13 -3.33 -7.87
N ALA A 51 0.92 -3.04 -8.90
CA ALA A 51 0.72 -1.96 -9.85
C ALA A 51 1.41 -2.29 -11.18
N GLU A 52 0.88 -1.77 -12.29
CA GLU A 52 1.45 -1.99 -13.63
C GLU A 52 2.94 -1.62 -13.72
N VAL A 53 3.31 -0.48 -13.11
CA VAL A 53 4.68 0.05 -13.17
C VAL A 53 5.71 -0.78 -12.40
N TYR A 54 5.29 -1.63 -11.46
CA TYR A 54 6.22 -2.39 -10.63
C TYR A 54 7.03 -3.37 -11.48
N ALA A 55 8.36 -3.19 -11.47
CA ALA A 55 9.29 -3.92 -12.32
C ALA A 55 8.85 -3.92 -13.82
N LYS A 56 8.27 -2.81 -14.30
CA LYS A 56 7.79 -2.65 -15.68
C LYS A 56 6.83 -3.76 -16.11
N GLY A 57 5.85 -4.08 -15.27
CA GLY A 57 4.84 -5.12 -15.50
C GLY A 57 5.24 -6.52 -15.07
N ALA A 58 6.53 -6.80 -14.84
CA ALA A 58 6.99 -8.12 -14.43
C ALA A 58 6.43 -8.53 -13.06
N SER A 59 6.19 -7.59 -12.16
CA SER A 59 5.58 -7.86 -10.86
C SER A 59 4.16 -8.42 -10.98
N GLU A 60 3.35 -7.89 -11.89
CA GLU A 60 2.01 -8.43 -12.17
C GLU A 60 2.09 -9.81 -12.81
N SER A 61 3.02 -10.02 -13.75
CA SER A 61 3.21 -11.34 -14.38
C SER A 61 3.63 -12.41 -13.36
N ILE A 62 4.55 -12.11 -12.45
CA ILE A 62 4.96 -13.02 -11.37
C ILE A 62 3.77 -13.32 -10.45
N MET A 63 3.00 -12.31 -10.02
CA MET A 63 1.82 -12.53 -9.19
C MET A 63 0.78 -13.38 -9.92
N GLY A 64 0.54 -13.12 -11.21
CA GLY A 64 -0.37 -13.89 -12.05
C GLY A 64 0.02 -15.38 -12.13
N GLU A 65 1.31 -15.70 -12.34
CA GLU A 65 1.79 -17.09 -12.32
C GLU A 65 1.57 -17.75 -10.96
N VAL A 66 1.86 -17.06 -9.88
CA VAL A 66 1.64 -17.58 -8.52
C VAL A 66 0.15 -17.87 -8.29
N LEU A 67 -0.73 -16.93 -8.60
CA LEU A 67 -2.18 -17.06 -8.41
C LEU A 67 -2.75 -18.21 -9.26
N ALA A 68 -2.36 -18.32 -10.52
CA ALA A 68 -2.82 -19.38 -11.42
C ALA A 68 -2.43 -20.78 -10.95
N ARG A 69 -1.30 -20.90 -10.24
CA ARG A 69 -0.79 -22.19 -9.72
C ARG A 69 -1.11 -22.45 -8.25
N SER A 70 -1.67 -21.49 -7.53
CA SER A 70 -1.94 -21.62 -6.09
C SER A 70 -3.07 -22.59 -5.76
N GLY A 71 -4.02 -22.80 -6.67
CA GLY A 71 -5.25 -23.53 -6.41
C GLY A 71 -6.22 -22.82 -5.45
N TRP A 72 -5.95 -21.55 -5.09
CA TRP A 72 -6.81 -20.76 -4.20
C TRP A 72 -8.12 -20.40 -4.91
N ARG A 73 -9.23 -20.48 -4.19
CA ARG A 73 -10.51 -20.04 -4.75
C ARG A 73 -10.46 -18.54 -5.01
N ARG A 74 -10.82 -18.09 -6.22
CA ARG A 74 -10.79 -16.66 -6.59
C ARG A 74 -11.54 -15.75 -5.59
N SER A 75 -12.62 -16.24 -5.00
CA SER A 75 -13.41 -15.53 -3.99
C SER A 75 -12.74 -15.42 -2.60
N SER A 76 -11.63 -16.09 -2.35
CA SER A 76 -10.95 -16.09 -1.05
C SER A 76 -9.88 -15.01 -0.91
N TYR A 77 -9.54 -14.30 -1.98
CA TYR A 77 -8.52 -13.25 -1.97
C TYR A 77 -8.91 -12.06 -2.84
N LEU A 78 -8.28 -10.95 -2.57
CA LEU A 78 -8.40 -9.68 -3.28
C LEU A 78 -7.06 -9.34 -3.94
N VAL A 79 -7.12 -8.84 -5.18
CA VAL A 79 -5.94 -8.36 -5.92
C VAL A 79 -6.17 -6.93 -6.34
N SER A 80 -5.13 -6.11 -6.25
CA SER A 80 -5.14 -4.76 -6.81
C SER A 80 -4.14 -4.55 -7.93
N THR A 81 -4.44 -3.56 -8.77
CA THR A 81 -3.46 -2.91 -9.64
C THR A 81 -3.69 -1.40 -9.67
N LYS A 82 -2.76 -0.63 -10.25
CA LYS A 82 -2.75 0.83 -10.21
C LYS A 82 -2.22 1.39 -11.53
N PHE A 83 -2.77 2.53 -11.97
CA PHE A 83 -2.46 3.18 -13.24
C PHE A 83 -2.07 4.65 -13.04
N TYR A 84 -1.04 5.10 -13.72
CA TYR A 84 -0.58 6.47 -13.89
C TYR A 84 0.75 6.53 -14.65
N TRP A 85 1.76 5.77 -14.17
CA TRP A 85 3.14 5.89 -14.64
C TRP A 85 3.35 5.36 -16.06
N GLY A 86 2.53 4.37 -16.47
CA GLY A 86 2.63 3.71 -17.75
C GLY A 86 3.85 2.80 -17.91
N LEU A 87 3.84 2.01 -18.97
CA LEU A 87 4.94 1.10 -19.33
C LEU A 87 5.70 1.55 -20.57
N HIS A 88 5.15 2.49 -21.35
CA HIS A 88 5.68 2.99 -22.60
C HIS A 88 5.88 4.50 -22.54
N ASP A 89 6.80 5.03 -23.34
CA ASP A 89 7.14 6.46 -23.37
C ASP A 89 6.36 7.26 -24.44
N GLY A 90 5.30 6.66 -25.00
CA GLY A 90 4.47 7.30 -26.01
C GLY A 90 3.56 8.41 -25.47
N VAL A 91 3.06 9.24 -26.38
CA VAL A 91 2.04 10.25 -26.07
C VAL A 91 0.76 9.55 -25.59
N ASN A 92 0.17 10.01 -24.50
CA ASN A 92 -1.00 9.42 -23.83
C ASN A 92 -0.78 8.02 -23.20
N GLU A 93 0.46 7.61 -22.94
CA GLU A 93 0.78 6.29 -22.39
C GLU A 93 1.52 6.35 -21.07
N LYS A 94 1.85 7.57 -20.58
CA LYS A 94 2.72 7.78 -19.40
C LYS A 94 2.30 9.02 -18.62
N ASN A 95 2.40 8.92 -17.28
CA ASN A 95 2.10 9.99 -16.34
C ASN A 95 0.72 10.63 -16.57
N THR A 96 -0.29 9.80 -16.77
CA THR A 96 -1.63 10.26 -17.11
C THR A 96 -2.72 9.36 -16.54
N LEU A 97 -3.92 9.93 -16.37
CA LEU A 97 -5.16 9.23 -16.06
C LEU A 97 -6.19 9.44 -17.15
N ASN A 98 -5.76 9.81 -18.36
CA ASN A 98 -6.68 9.96 -19.47
C ASN A 98 -7.41 8.64 -19.77
N ARG A 99 -8.65 8.75 -20.23
CA ARG A 99 -9.55 7.60 -20.48
C ARG A 99 -8.94 6.57 -21.46
N LYS A 100 -8.30 7.05 -22.54
CA LYS A 100 -7.71 6.16 -23.54
C LYS A 100 -6.68 5.22 -22.92
N TYR A 101 -5.77 5.77 -22.13
CA TYR A 101 -4.76 4.99 -21.44
C TYR A 101 -5.38 4.04 -20.41
N LEU A 102 -6.26 4.54 -19.53
CA LEU A 102 -6.85 3.76 -18.46
C LEU A 102 -7.57 2.52 -18.96
N MET A 103 -8.34 2.63 -20.06
CA MET A 103 -9.08 1.50 -20.64
C MET A 103 -8.16 0.45 -21.29
N GLN A 104 -7.00 0.85 -21.80
CA GLN A 104 -5.99 -0.08 -22.31
C GLN A 104 -5.14 -0.71 -21.21
N ALA A 105 -4.81 0.07 -20.18
CA ALA A 105 -3.98 -0.36 -19.06
C ALA A 105 -4.64 -1.47 -18.24
N ILE A 106 -5.96 -1.38 -18.01
CA ILE A 106 -6.68 -2.45 -17.28
C ILE A 106 -6.63 -3.78 -18.04
N ASP A 107 -6.83 -3.78 -19.36
CA ASP A 107 -6.79 -5.00 -20.17
C ASP A 107 -5.39 -5.63 -20.15
N ALA A 108 -4.36 -4.81 -20.30
CA ALA A 108 -2.98 -5.26 -20.25
C ALA A 108 -2.60 -5.82 -18.86
N SER A 109 -3.06 -5.20 -17.77
CA SER A 109 -2.83 -5.69 -16.41
C SER A 109 -3.55 -7.00 -16.12
N LEU A 110 -4.80 -7.14 -16.55
CA LEU A 110 -5.56 -8.40 -16.42
C LEU A 110 -4.86 -9.55 -17.16
N ALA A 111 -4.34 -9.30 -18.37
CA ALA A 111 -3.56 -10.29 -19.11
C ALA A 111 -2.28 -10.71 -18.34
N ARG A 112 -1.52 -9.76 -17.76
CA ARG A 112 -0.32 -10.06 -16.95
C ARG A 112 -0.67 -10.81 -15.67
N LEU A 113 -1.71 -10.39 -14.97
CA LEU A 113 -2.21 -11.02 -13.75
C LEU A 113 -2.90 -12.36 -13.98
N LYS A 114 -3.26 -12.70 -15.23
CA LYS A 114 -4.03 -13.89 -15.60
C LYS A 114 -5.38 -13.97 -14.87
N LEU A 115 -6.04 -12.82 -14.75
CA LEU A 115 -7.33 -12.68 -14.07
C LEU A 115 -8.36 -12.06 -15.03
N ASP A 116 -9.62 -12.43 -14.85
CA ASP A 116 -10.74 -11.82 -15.57
C ASP A 116 -11.10 -10.43 -14.99
N TYR A 117 -10.82 -10.22 -13.70
CA TYR A 117 -11.03 -8.95 -13.01
C TYR A 117 -10.07 -8.79 -11.84
N VAL A 118 -9.83 -7.52 -11.45
CA VAL A 118 -9.20 -7.18 -10.17
C VAL A 118 -10.27 -6.71 -9.18
N ASP A 119 -10.02 -6.93 -7.89
CA ASP A 119 -10.96 -6.49 -6.84
C ASP A 119 -10.85 -5.00 -6.59
N LEU A 120 -9.62 -4.47 -6.59
CA LEU A 120 -9.33 -3.07 -6.33
C LEU A 120 -8.48 -2.47 -7.45
N VAL A 121 -8.88 -1.33 -8.00
CA VAL A 121 -8.09 -0.58 -8.98
C VAL A 121 -7.85 0.84 -8.47
N PHE A 122 -6.63 1.35 -8.64
CA PHE A 122 -6.26 2.66 -8.11
C PHE A 122 -5.77 3.61 -9.21
N CYS A 123 -6.17 4.88 -9.12
CA CYS A 123 -5.43 5.98 -9.72
C CYS A 123 -4.15 6.18 -8.91
N HIS A 124 -2.99 5.75 -9.44
CA HIS A 124 -1.73 5.64 -8.67
C HIS A 124 -1.18 6.99 -8.21
N ARG A 125 -1.47 8.06 -8.93
CA ARG A 125 -1.18 9.47 -8.58
C ARG A 125 -2.27 10.37 -9.14
N PRO A 126 -2.45 11.59 -8.63
CA PRO A 126 -3.28 12.59 -9.28
C PRO A 126 -2.67 13.00 -10.62
N ASP A 127 -3.53 13.34 -11.59
CA ASP A 127 -3.13 13.86 -12.89
C ASP A 127 -3.71 15.26 -13.06
N PRO A 128 -2.88 16.32 -12.91
CA PRO A 128 -3.34 17.70 -13.03
C PRO A 128 -3.71 18.09 -14.46
N ASP A 129 -3.28 17.32 -15.46
CA ASP A 129 -3.49 17.63 -16.88
C ASP A 129 -4.74 16.93 -17.46
N THR A 130 -5.32 15.97 -16.72
CA THR A 130 -6.57 15.29 -17.10
C THR A 130 -7.75 15.80 -16.26
N PRO A 131 -8.85 16.26 -16.89
CA PRO A 131 -10.06 16.59 -16.15
C PRO A 131 -10.52 15.44 -15.25
N ILE A 132 -10.80 15.75 -14.00
CA ILE A 132 -11.15 14.73 -12.99
C ILE A 132 -12.42 13.95 -13.38
N GLU A 133 -13.34 14.61 -14.09
CA GLU A 133 -14.55 13.98 -14.65
C GLU A 133 -14.20 12.85 -15.61
N GLU A 134 -13.21 13.06 -16.50
CA GLU A 134 -12.77 12.03 -17.47
C GLU A 134 -12.23 10.81 -16.73
N THR A 135 -11.39 11.03 -15.73
CA THR A 135 -10.84 9.96 -14.88
C THR A 135 -11.96 9.21 -14.17
N VAL A 136 -12.92 9.90 -13.53
CA VAL A 136 -14.03 9.29 -12.79
C VAL A 136 -14.92 8.45 -13.70
N HIS A 137 -15.22 8.94 -14.91
CA HIS A 137 -15.98 8.16 -15.91
C HIS A 137 -15.21 6.91 -16.35
N ALA A 138 -13.91 7.01 -16.59
CA ALA A 138 -13.09 5.86 -16.98
C ALA A 138 -13.04 4.79 -15.88
N MET A 139 -12.88 5.20 -14.62
CA MET A 139 -12.90 4.27 -13.48
C MET A 139 -14.28 3.63 -13.28
N HIS A 140 -15.35 4.37 -13.49
CA HIS A 140 -16.71 3.82 -13.52
C HIS A 140 -16.87 2.74 -14.59
N ASP A 141 -16.38 3.00 -15.80
CA ASP A 141 -16.52 2.06 -16.92
C ASP A 141 -15.72 0.78 -16.70
N MET A 142 -14.57 0.84 -16.03
CA MET A 142 -13.84 -0.37 -15.61
C MET A 142 -14.69 -1.26 -14.70
N ILE A 143 -15.46 -0.66 -13.78
CA ILE A 143 -16.35 -1.41 -12.90
C ILE A 143 -17.59 -1.89 -13.66
N ALA A 144 -18.22 -1.03 -14.42
CA ALA A 144 -19.43 -1.36 -15.20
C ALA A 144 -19.18 -2.47 -16.24
N SER A 145 -17.96 -2.54 -16.79
CA SER A 145 -17.55 -3.62 -17.69
C SER A 145 -17.09 -4.90 -16.97
N GLY A 146 -17.11 -4.94 -15.64
CA GLY A 146 -16.72 -6.11 -14.83
C GLY A 146 -15.21 -6.35 -14.74
N LYS A 147 -14.36 -5.41 -15.18
CA LYS A 147 -12.90 -5.54 -15.12
C LYS A 147 -12.32 -5.20 -13.74
N ALA A 148 -13.05 -4.45 -12.94
CA ALA A 148 -12.72 -4.14 -11.56
C ALA A 148 -13.99 -4.16 -10.67
N VAL A 149 -13.83 -4.37 -9.36
CA VAL A 149 -14.98 -4.38 -8.44
C VAL A 149 -15.11 -3.06 -7.69
N TYR A 150 -14.00 -2.50 -7.22
CA TYR A 150 -13.93 -1.21 -6.52
C TYR A 150 -12.77 -0.39 -7.06
N TRP A 151 -12.92 0.95 -7.01
CA TRP A 151 -11.85 1.84 -7.38
C TRP A 151 -11.53 2.85 -6.27
N GLY A 152 -10.33 3.38 -6.31
CA GLY A 152 -9.87 4.41 -5.40
C GLY A 152 -8.66 5.15 -5.93
N THR A 153 -8.02 5.88 -5.05
CA THR A 153 -6.93 6.80 -5.35
C THR A 153 -5.68 6.48 -4.52
N SER A 154 -4.53 6.99 -4.91
CA SER A 154 -3.29 6.87 -4.15
C SER A 154 -2.54 8.19 -4.17
N GLU A 155 -2.19 8.69 -2.98
CA GLU A 155 -1.50 9.96 -2.79
C GLU A 155 -2.27 11.20 -3.31
N TRP A 156 -3.60 11.10 -3.45
CA TRP A 156 -4.44 12.23 -3.78
C TRP A 156 -4.67 13.11 -2.55
N SER A 157 -4.84 14.43 -2.76
CA SER A 157 -5.24 15.33 -1.69
C SER A 157 -6.70 15.08 -1.25
N ALA A 158 -7.05 15.52 -0.04
CA ALA A 158 -8.44 15.46 0.44
C ALA A 158 -9.42 16.18 -0.50
N GLU A 159 -8.98 17.27 -1.12
CA GLU A 159 -9.77 18.07 -2.08
C GLU A 159 -10.03 17.26 -3.36
N GLU A 160 -9.00 16.67 -3.96
CA GLU A 160 -9.13 15.85 -5.17
C GLU A 160 -10.01 14.61 -4.94
N ILE A 161 -9.86 13.93 -3.79
CA ILE A 161 -10.73 12.80 -3.42
C ILE A 161 -12.19 13.26 -3.30
N ALA A 162 -12.44 14.38 -2.63
CA ALA A 162 -13.78 14.93 -2.48
C ALA A 162 -14.37 15.34 -3.84
N GLN A 163 -13.58 15.96 -4.69
CA GLN A 163 -14.01 16.34 -6.05
C GLN A 163 -14.40 15.10 -6.87
N ALA A 164 -13.56 14.07 -6.90
CA ALA A 164 -13.85 12.80 -7.59
C ALA A 164 -15.14 12.15 -7.06
N TRP A 165 -15.30 12.15 -5.73
CA TRP A 165 -16.48 11.60 -5.08
C TRP A 165 -17.75 12.35 -5.48
N HIS A 166 -17.74 13.70 -5.49
CA HIS A 166 -18.88 14.53 -5.86
C HIS A 166 -19.20 14.45 -7.36
N VAL A 167 -18.21 14.32 -8.23
CA VAL A 167 -18.44 14.03 -9.66
C VAL A 167 -19.19 12.71 -9.81
N ALA A 168 -18.70 11.65 -9.16
CA ALA A 168 -19.34 10.35 -9.19
C ALA A 168 -20.78 10.39 -8.64
N GLU A 169 -21.02 11.15 -7.57
CA GLU A 169 -22.36 11.32 -6.99
C GLU A 169 -23.31 12.05 -7.94
N ARG A 170 -22.87 13.18 -8.51
CA ARG A 170 -23.65 13.99 -9.46
C ARG A 170 -24.11 13.19 -10.67
N HIS A 171 -23.25 12.34 -11.19
CA HIS A 171 -23.50 11.56 -12.41
C HIS A 171 -23.97 10.13 -12.15
N HIS A 172 -24.28 9.77 -10.90
CA HIS A 172 -24.70 8.42 -10.48
C HIS A 172 -23.71 7.32 -10.87
N LEU A 173 -22.40 7.63 -10.80
CA LEU A 173 -21.31 6.71 -11.12
C LEU A 173 -20.84 5.96 -9.86
N HIS A 174 -20.06 4.91 -10.05
CA HIS A 174 -19.37 4.23 -8.94
C HIS A 174 -18.38 5.21 -8.29
N LYS A 175 -18.56 5.43 -6.98
CA LYS A 175 -17.72 6.35 -6.18
C LYS A 175 -16.40 5.70 -5.81
N PRO A 176 -15.31 6.49 -5.62
CA PRO A 176 -14.11 5.98 -4.98
C PRO A 176 -14.43 5.51 -3.57
N VAL A 177 -13.92 4.35 -3.17
CA VAL A 177 -14.18 3.76 -1.84
C VAL A 177 -12.94 3.69 -0.96
N MET A 178 -11.75 3.89 -1.53
CA MET A 178 -10.50 3.79 -0.81
C MET A 178 -9.45 4.76 -1.34
N GLU A 179 -8.50 5.06 -0.44
CA GLU A 179 -7.26 5.79 -0.72
C GLU A 179 -6.06 4.93 -0.29
N GLN A 180 -4.96 4.99 -1.03
CA GLN A 180 -3.71 4.33 -0.68
C GLN A 180 -2.61 5.36 -0.35
N PRO A 181 -2.55 5.89 0.88
CA PRO A 181 -1.54 6.84 1.29
C PRO A 181 -0.32 6.19 1.90
N GLN A 182 0.83 6.88 1.85
CA GLN A 182 1.95 6.55 2.72
C GLN A 182 1.57 6.81 4.18
N TYR A 183 1.80 5.82 5.05
CA TYR A 183 1.56 6.00 6.48
C TYR A 183 2.57 5.24 7.32
N ASN A 184 3.32 5.97 8.12
CA ASN A 184 4.28 5.46 9.10
C ASN A 184 4.62 6.57 10.10
N LEU A 185 5.46 6.28 11.07
CA LEU A 185 5.86 7.21 12.14
C LEU A 185 6.48 8.54 11.67
N PHE A 186 6.94 8.62 10.40
CA PHE A 186 7.50 9.83 9.80
C PHE A 186 6.54 10.53 8.81
N HIS A 187 5.46 9.86 8.38
CA HIS A 187 4.49 10.39 7.42
C HIS A 187 3.08 10.20 7.98
N ARG A 188 2.62 11.18 8.76
CA ARG A 188 1.39 11.11 9.56
C ARG A 188 0.31 12.09 9.13
N ASP A 189 0.70 13.29 8.69
CA ASP A 189 -0.21 14.44 8.55
C ASP A 189 -1.40 14.17 7.65
N ARG A 190 -1.17 13.50 6.52
CA ARG A 190 -2.23 13.17 5.58
C ARG A 190 -3.31 12.30 6.20
N MET A 191 -2.93 11.23 6.86
CA MET A 191 -3.84 10.30 7.52
C MET A 191 -4.52 10.87 8.77
N GLU A 192 -3.80 11.67 9.55
CA GLU A 192 -4.27 12.10 10.88
C GLU A 192 -4.95 13.47 10.86
N ARG A 193 -4.66 14.32 9.84
CA ARG A 193 -5.18 15.70 9.75
C ARG A 193 -5.93 15.94 8.45
N GLU A 194 -5.25 15.81 7.31
CA GLU A 194 -5.81 16.17 6.00
C GLU A 194 -7.06 15.34 5.68
N TYR A 195 -7.01 14.03 5.87
CA TYR A 195 -8.11 13.11 5.54
C TYR A 195 -9.21 13.00 6.60
N ALA A 196 -9.14 13.73 7.71
CA ALA A 196 -10.13 13.61 8.78
C ALA A 196 -11.57 13.80 8.30
N ARG A 197 -11.81 14.76 7.39
CA ARG A 197 -13.13 14.99 6.79
C ARG A 197 -13.49 13.93 5.75
N VAL A 198 -12.52 13.48 4.95
CA VAL A 198 -12.70 12.41 3.95
C VAL A 198 -13.20 11.14 4.63
N PHE A 199 -12.61 10.76 5.76
CA PHE A 199 -13.04 9.59 6.53
C PHE A 199 -14.44 9.76 7.12
N ARG A 200 -14.70 10.90 7.76
CA ARG A 200 -15.97 11.15 8.45
C ARG A 200 -17.14 11.31 7.47
N ASP A 201 -16.96 12.14 6.44
CA ASP A 201 -18.03 12.59 5.55
C ASP A 201 -18.26 11.62 4.39
N LEU A 202 -17.17 11.12 3.77
CA LEU A 202 -17.23 10.23 2.61
C LEU A 202 -17.11 8.74 2.98
N GLY A 203 -16.50 8.44 4.13
CA GLY A 203 -16.32 7.06 4.60
C GLY A 203 -15.33 6.25 3.77
N ILE A 204 -14.33 6.91 3.20
CA ILE A 204 -13.24 6.30 2.45
C ILE A 204 -12.44 5.37 3.38
N GLY A 205 -12.10 4.17 2.90
CA GLY A 205 -11.17 3.26 3.56
C GLY A 205 -9.73 3.53 3.14
N THR A 206 -8.76 2.93 3.84
CA THR A 206 -7.36 3.07 3.45
C THR A 206 -6.61 1.75 3.38
N THR A 207 -5.73 1.66 2.38
CA THR A 207 -4.75 0.59 2.22
C THR A 207 -3.36 1.21 2.30
N THR A 208 -2.81 1.35 3.51
CA THR A 208 -1.59 2.15 3.72
C THR A 208 -0.33 1.43 3.28
N TRP A 209 0.60 2.16 2.67
CA TRP A 209 1.88 1.63 2.20
C TRP A 209 3.08 2.18 2.98
N SER A 210 4.20 1.48 2.88
CA SER A 210 5.49 1.82 3.51
C SER A 210 5.44 2.00 5.06
N PRO A 211 4.83 1.05 5.81
CA PRO A 211 4.74 1.15 7.26
C PRO A 211 6.11 1.18 7.95
N LEU A 212 7.13 0.64 7.29
CA LEU A 212 8.50 0.59 7.79
C LEU A 212 9.41 1.70 7.22
N ALA A 213 8.87 2.73 6.55
CA ALA A 213 9.63 3.81 5.93
C ALA A 213 10.80 3.26 5.09
N SER A 214 10.52 2.37 4.12
CA SER A 214 11.49 1.66 3.28
C SER A 214 12.48 0.77 4.07
N GLY A 215 12.12 0.40 5.28
CA GLY A 215 12.91 -0.43 6.18
C GLY A 215 13.70 0.36 7.23
N LEU A 216 13.64 1.69 7.25
CA LEU A 216 14.30 2.52 8.25
C LEU A 216 13.83 2.18 9.67
N LEU A 217 12.52 2.00 9.84
CA LEU A 217 11.89 1.65 11.12
C LEU A 217 12.16 0.19 11.59
N THR A 218 13.02 -0.54 10.92
CA THR A 218 13.51 -1.84 11.41
C THR A 218 14.76 -1.72 12.28
N GLY A 219 15.43 -0.57 12.25
CA GLY A 219 16.71 -0.33 12.90
C GLY A 219 17.94 -0.86 12.17
N LYS A 220 17.78 -1.58 11.06
CA LYS A 220 18.91 -2.20 10.33
C LYS A 220 19.88 -1.21 9.68
N TYR A 221 19.51 0.07 9.61
CA TYR A 221 20.34 1.13 9.03
C TYR A 221 21.07 1.96 10.11
N ASN A 222 20.93 1.63 11.41
CA ASN A 222 21.52 2.38 12.51
C ASN A 222 23.05 2.49 12.42
N ASP A 223 23.70 1.47 11.84
CA ASP A 223 25.15 1.36 11.71
C ASP A 223 25.63 1.43 10.23
N GLY A 224 24.77 1.93 9.34
CA GLY A 224 25.05 2.04 7.91
C GLY A 224 24.09 1.25 7.03
N ILE A 225 24.33 1.26 5.71
CA ILE A 225 23.48 0.56 4.72
C ILE A 225 24.00 -0.88 4.54
N PRO A 226 23.21 -1.91 4.94
CA PRO A 226 23.59 -3.30 4.69
C PRO A 226 23.66 -3.61 3.18
N PRO A 227 24.59 -4.46 2.73
CA PRO A 227 24.82 -4.75 1.30
C PRO A 227 23.60 -5.32 0.57
N ASP A 228 22.77 -6.10 1.26
CA ASP A 228 21.57 -6.75 0.68
C ASP A 228 20.27 -6.00 1.01
N SER A 229 20.34 -4.69 1.18
CA SER A 229 19.19 -3.87 1.56
C SER A 229 18.61 -3.09 0.38
N ARG A 230 17.41 -2.51 0.56
CA ARG A 230 16.81 -1.62 -0.45
C ARG A 230 17.66 -0.42 -0.80
N GLY A 231 18.53 0.02 0.09
CA GLY A 231 19.45 1.15 -0.13
C GLY A 231 20.55 0.87 -1.17
N THR A 232 20.76 -0.39 -1.55
CA THR A 232 21.75 -0.80 -2.56
C THR A 232 21.12 -1.25 -3.88
N VAL A 233 19.78 -1.20 -4.02
CA VAL A 233 19.09 -1.61 -5.24
C VAL A 233 19.29 -0.56 -6.32
N LYS A 234 19.85 -0.96 -7.47
CA LYS A 234 20.08 -0.09 -8.62
C LYS A 234 18.77 0.54 -9.10
N GLY A 235 18.79 1.87 -9.33
CA GLY A 235 17.60 2.65 -9.72
C GLY A 235 16.80 3.20 -8.53
N TYR A 236 17.24 2.92 -7.30
CA TYR A 236 16.62 3.44 -6.07
C TYR A 236 17.65 4.20 -5.20
N GLU A 237 18.65 4.82 -5.82
CA GLU A 237 19.74 5.55 -5.15
C GLU A 237 19.20 6.69 -4.26
N TRP A 238 18.10 7.31 -4.66
CA TRP A 238 17.39 8.33 -3.87
C TRP A 238 16.90 7.84 -2.50
N LEU A 239 16.79 6.51 -2.31
CA LEU A 239 16.46 5.94 -1.00
C LEU A 239 17.66 6.04 -0.03
N ALA A 240 18.90 5.95 -0.51
CA ALA A 240 20.08 5.95 0.34
C ALA A 240 20.14 7.20 1.23
N GLU A 241 19.89 8.40 0.67
CA GLU A 241 19.86 9.66 1.42
C GLU A 241 18.82 9.65 2.55
N ARG A 242 17.62 9.11 2.25
CA ARG A 242 16.53 9.02 3.24
C ARG A 242 16.83 7.99 4.33
N LEU A 243 17.55 6.92 4.00
CA LEU A 243 17.89 5.84 4.91
C LEU A 243 19.07 6.18 5.84
N THR A 244 19.84 7.21 5.50
CA THR A 244 21.00 7.71 6.28
C THR A 244 20.73 9.05 6.96
N ASP A 245 19.50 9.55 6.92
CA ASP A 245 19.09 10.78 7.64
C ASP A 245 19.32 10.61 9.15
N ALA A 246 20.29 11.35 9.69
CA ALA A 246 20.71 11.24 11.08
C ALA A 246 19.59 11.50 12.09
N ARG A 247 18.65 12.42 11.79
CA ARG A 247 17.52 12.75 12.66
C ARG A 247 16.54 11.58 12.74
N ARG A 248 16.25 10.96 11.59
CA ARG A 248 15.36 9.78 11.53
C ARG A 248 16.00 8.57 12.20
N LEU A 249 17.30 8.36 12.01
CA LEU A 249 18.04 7.29 12.69
C LEU A 249 18.03 7.49 14.22
N ASP A 250 18.16 8.73 14.69
CA ASP A 250 18.07 9.04 16.10
C ASP A 250 16.69 8.68 16.69
N VAL A 251 15.61 9.05 15.99
CA VAL A 251 14.25 8.62 16.36
C VAL A 251 14.15 7.09 16.45
N VAL A 252 14.68 6.36 15.46
CA VAL A 252 14.66 4.88 15.45
C VAL A 252 15.39 4.31 16.67
N ARG A 253 16.53 4.89 17.04
CA ARG A 253 17.27 4.48 18.27
C ARG A 253 16.45 4.72 19.52
N HIS A 254 15.74 5.86 19.63
CA HIS A 254 14.87 6.17 20.77
C HIS A 254 13.58 5.34 20.83
N LEU A 255 13.12 4.76 19.72
CA LEU A 255 12.02 3.80 19.71
C LEU A 255 12.43 2.40 20.21
N ALA A 256 13.72 2.03 20.13
CA ALA A 256 14.19 0.70 20.48
C ALA A 256 13.93 0.30 21.95
N PRO A 257 14.07 1.18 22.97
CA PRO A 257 13.68 0.85 24.36
C PRO A 257 12.18 0.53 24.49
N ILE A 258 11.31 1.25 23.77
CA ILE A 258 9.85 1.01 23.79
C ILE A 258 9.53 -0.36 23.19
N ALA A 259 10.17 -0.71 22.07
CA ALA A 259 9.99 -2.02 21.46
C ALA A 259 10.44 -3.16 22.37
N ARG A 260 11.59 -3.00 23.07
CA ARG A 260 12.08 -3.98 24.05
C ARG A 260 11.14 -4.16 25.23
N GLU A 261 10.59 -3.07 25.78
CA GLU A 261 9.60 -3.11 26.87
C GLU A 261 8.35 -3.90 26.47
N LEU A 262 7.96 -3.79 25.19
CA LEU A 262 6.83 -4.50 24.61
C LEU A 262 7.19 -5.91 24.10
N ASP A 263 8.40 -6.39 24.35
CA ASP A 263 8.89 -7.69 23.84
C ASP A 263 8.56 -7.88 22.35
N CYS A 264 8.91 -6.88 21.53
CA CYS A 264 8.69 -6.92 20.10
C CYS A 264 9.85 -6.26 19.32
N SER A 265 9.94 -6.55 18.02
CA SER A 265 10.89 -5.86 17.15
C SER A 265 10.41 -4.45 16.81
N LEU A 266 11.35 -3.58 16.40
CA LEU A 266 11.01 -2.24 15.87
C LEU A 266 10.06 -2.32 14.67
N ALA A 267 10.21 -3.33 13.80
CA ALA A 267 9.31 -3.56 12.68
C ALA A 267 7.88 -3.86 13.15
N GLN A 268 7.73 -4.73 14.15
CA GLN A 268 6.44 -5.07 14.73
C GLN A 268 5.80 -3.86 15.42
N LEU A 269 6.58 -3.08 16.17
CA LEU A 269 6.12 -1.84 16.79
C LEU A 269 5.57 -0.87 15.75
N ALA A 270 6.32 -0.61 14.68
CA ALA A 270 5.92 0.33 13.62
C ALA A 270 4.66 -0.11 12.86
N ILE A 271 4.54 -1.39 12.54
CA ILE A 271 3.34 -1.95 11.89
C ILE A 271 2.15 -1.89 12.85
N ALA A 272 2.32 -2.31 14.10
CA ALA A 272 1.27 -2.26 15.12
C ALA A 272 0.78 -0.83 15.37
N TRP A 273 1.69 0.13 15.38
CA TRP A 273 1.33 1.54 15.50
C TRP A 273 0.43 2.01 14.34
N CYS A 274 0.75 1.67 13.09
CA CYS A 274 -0.13 1.97 11.96
C CYS A 274 -1.53 1.37 12.15
N LEU A 275 -1.62 0.15 12.64
CA LEU A 275 -2.89 -0.56 12.89
C LEU A 275 -3.72 0.04 14.03
N ARG A 276 -3.13 0.85 14.92
CA ARG A 276 -3.87 1.56 15.98
C ARG A 276 -4.77 2.67 15.44
N ASN A 277 -4.48 3.20 14.26
CA ASN A 277 -5.36 4.18 13.63
C ASN A 277 -6.63 3.49 13.11
N PRO A 278 -7.83 3.88 13.59
CA PRO A 278 -9.09 3.24 13.20
C PRO A 278 -9.44 3.44 11.71
N ASN A 279 -8.86 4.45 11.06
CA ASN A 279 -9.07 4.73 9.64
C ASN A 279 -8.17 3.89 8.72
N VAL A 280 -7.25 3.10 9.28
CA VAL A 280 -6.45 2.14 8.52
C VAL A 280 -7.23 0.84 8.36
N SER A 281 -7.67 0.53 7.14
CA SER A 281 -8.34 -0.74 6.83
C SER A 281 -7.33 -1.88 6.74
N THR A 282 -6.19 -1.63 6.12
CA THR A 282 -5.09 -2.61 6.02
C THR A 282 -3.74 -1.92 5.89
N VAL A 283 -2.70 -2.55 6.43
CA VAL A 283 -1.31 -2.13 6.27
C VAL A 283 -0.63 -3.06 5.27
N ILE A 284 -0.17 -2.51 4.14
CA ILE A 284 0.55 -3.27 3.12
C ILE A 284 1.98 -3.51 3.60
N THR A 285 2.30 -4.77 3.84
CA THR A 285 3.65 -5.22 4.19
C THR A 285 4.34 -5.83 2.98
N GLY A 286 5.66 -5.78 2.95
CA GLY A 286 6.48 -6.45 1.94
C GLY A 286 7.53 -7.32 2.61
N ALA A 287 7.88 -8.42 1.97
CA ALA A 287 8.92 -9.32 2.45
C ALA A 287 9.65 -9.99 1.27
N SER A 288 10.92 -10.25 1.44
CA SER A 288 11.73 -11.00 0.48
C SER A 288 12.00 -12.44 0.93
N ARG A 289 11.49 -12.85 2.08
CA ARG A 289 11.66 -14.19 2.68
C ARG A 289 10.44 -14.51 3.55
N VAL A 290 10.06 -15.78 3.60
CA VAL A 290 8.97 -16.28 4.46
C VAL A 290 9.13 -15.85 5.91
N ALA A 291 10.35 -15.93 6.45
CA ALA A 291 10.63 -15.51 7.82
C ALA A 291 10.22 -14.04 8.09
N GLN A 292 10.40 -13.13 7.11
CA GLN A 292 9.96 -11.73 7.25
C GLN A 292 8.43 -11.61 7.18
N VAL A 293 7.75 -12.43 6.38
CA VAL A 293 6.28 -12.47 6.35
C VAL A 293 5.77 -12.80 7.74
N LEU A 294 6.24 -13.91 8.30
CA LEU A 294 5.83 -14.39 9.64
C LEU A 294 6.19 -13.40 10.74
N GLU A 295 7.35 -12.76 10.65
CA GLU A 295 7.81 -11.73 11.59
C GLU A 295 6.90 -10.49 11.57
N ASN A 296 6.54 -9.99 10.39
CA ASN A 296 5.63 -8.86 10.25
C ASN A 296 4.23 -9.17 10.78
N LEU A 297 3.74 -10.40 10.61
CA LEU A 297 2.43 -10.83 11.09
C LEU A 297 2.31 -10.79 12.62
N LYS A 298 3.39 -11.02 13.37
CA LYS A 298 3.41 -10.90 14.82
C LYS A 298 3.12 -9.48 15.34
N ALA A 299 3.17 -8.46 14.46
CA ALA A 299 2.74 -7.11 14.82
C ALA A 299 1.28 -7.08 15.32
N LEU A 300 0.43 -8.02 14.88
CA LEU A 300 -0.96 -8.14 15.34
C LEU A 300 -1.05 -8.37 16.87
N ASP A 301 -0.11 -9.09 17.45
CA ASP A 301 -0.06 -9.39 18.89
C ASP A 301 0.38 -8.17 19.71
N VAL A 302 1.02 -7.18 19.04
CA VAL A 302 1.51 -5.94 19.68
C VAL A 302 0.41 -4.88 19.77
N VAL A 303 -0.55 -4.86 18.81
CA VAL A 303 -1.57 -3.81 18.69
C VAL A 303 -2.31 -3.55 20.00
N GLY A 304 -2.73 -4.61 20.71
CA GLY A 304 -3.47 -4.50 21.97
C GLY A 304 -2.62 -4.01 23.16
N ARG A 305 -1.29 -4.06 23.05
CA ARG A 305 -0.34 -3.62 24.07
C ARG A 305 0.04 -2.14 23.95
N LEU A 306 -0.31 -1.49 22.83
CA LEU A 306 -0.10 -0.06 22.63
C LEU A 306 -1.18 0.75 23.34
N ASP A 307 -1.04 0.94 24.64
CA ASP A 307 -1.92 1.80 25.43
C ASP A 307 -1.62 3.30 25.22
N ALA A 308 -2.41 4.16 25.88
CA ALA A 308 -2.27 5.61 25.74
C ALA A 308 -0.91 6.13 26.22
N ALA A 309 -0.30 5.51 27.26
CA ALA A 309 0.99 5.94 27.77
C ALA A 309 2.11 5.59 26.78
N ILE A 310 2.08 4.39 26.23
CA ILE A 310 3.03 3.95 25.19
C ILE A 310 2.91 4.83 23.92
N LEU A 311 1.68 5.10 23.47
CA LEU A 311 1.44 5.95 22.32
C LEU A 311 1.96 7.38 22.54
N ALA A 312 1.74 7.96 23.72
CA ALA A 312 2.27 9.28 24.07
C ALA A 312 3.80 9.33 24.04
N ARG A 313 4.47 8.26 24.50
CA ARG A 313 5.94 8.14 24.43
C ARG A 313 6.44 8.03 22.99
N ILE A 314 5.75 7.24 22.16
CA ILE A 314 6.05 7.15 20.71
C ILE A 314 5.88 8.52 20.07
N ASP A 315 4.80 9.24 20.35
CA ASP A 315 4.54 10.58 19.84
C ASP A 315 5.63 11.58 20.23
N ALA A 316 6.05 11.57 21.49
CA ALA A 316 7.13 12.43 21.99
C ALA A 316 8.46 12.19 21.25
N VAL A 317 8.78 10.94 20.96
CA VAL A 317 10.01 10.55 20.23
C VAL A 317 9.92 10.94 18.76
N THR A 318 8.75 10.83 18.13
CA THR A 318 8.59 11.04 16.68
C THR A 318 8.25 12.47 16.28
N ALA A 319 7.73 13.31 17.19
CA ALA A 319 7.35 14.69 16.90
C ALA A 319 8.45 15.55 16.25
N PRO A 320 9.72 15.48 16.64
CA PRO A 320 10.79 16.26 16.01
C PRO A 320 11.04 15.91 14.53
N ALA A 321 10.69 14.71 14.10
CA ALA A 321 10.91 14.22 12.73
C ALA A 321 9.68 14.36 11.82
N ALA A 322 8.50 14.58 12.40
CA ALA A 322 7.24 14.78 11.68
C ALA A 322 7.00 16.27 11.29
N ALA A 323 7.80 17.20 11.79
CA ALA A 323 7.60 18.65 11.65
C ALA A 323 8.13 19.24 10.33
N ARG A 324 8.16 18.50 9.21
CA ARG A 324 8.50 19.07 7.89
C ARG A 324 7.67 18.48 6.77
#